data_143a69e591f87055a12ad1a04c861f3b
#
_entry.id   143a69e591f87055a12ad1a04c861f3b
#
_cell.length_a   1.000
_cell.length_b   1.000
_cell.length_c   1.000
_cell.angle_alpha   90.00
_cell.angle_beta   90.00
_cell.angle_gamma   90.00
#
_symmetry.space_group_name_H-M   'P 1'
#
loop_
_entity.id
_entity.type
_entity.pdbx_description
1 polymer ?
#
loop_
_entity_poly.entity_id
_entity_poly.type
_entity_poly.pdbx_seq_one_letter_code
_entity_poly.pdbx_strand_id
1 'polypeptide(L)'
;MKADKLTFAVSLLAWGALYYLLGWISLFLDGPESRVAFIWLPSGVAVAAFLIATRKQWLALWFILFLARLALGLTFHHTFHVSLVLALFSLTSQMGIAWCVRYFSRGYDQLHKIVTWVISTIVISALAALAGVGWLSLLAGSVQMQWLWIAWSANVTGTLFVTPPLMGLLAPADKEARRESLAGVCLVFAVLLATLYIFSDVPDPSDNVAVIYALACLPLVLLTAATVICGNRLASLAFILFSAGVIYASWRETGPFYFARLTPEESVLLAQSYLSAAALLLVFIRAQKMHGTASRHSRAMAYTLDPETGRMSWDPQADPTLAAALAPVTHRETLLALVPDPQQQARMTARWQAVANNQPVAETFRFTLAIAGHPPITLTERNMLLMSDKDRPVIVAFWSEDQGSLFQPAPQEEG
;
A
#
# COMPACT_ATOMS: atom_id res chain seq x y z
N MET A 1 19.34 -21.49 11.08
CA MET A 1 19.11 -22.28 9.84
C MET A 1 17.90 -23.23 9.89
N LYS A 2 17.68 -24.11 10.88
CA LYS A 2 16.46 -24.93 10.96
C LYS A 2 15.22 -24.11 11.36
N ALA A 3 15.33 -23.18 12.31
CA ALA A 3 14.23 -22.31 12.74
C ALA A 3 13.72 -21.41 11.59
N ASP A 4 14.61 -20.84 10.79
CA ASP A 4 14.24 -19.97 9.67
C ASP A 4 13.47 -20.71 8.58
N LYS A 5 13.84 -21.96 8.29
CA LYS A 5 13.12 -22.80 7.32
C LYS A 5 11.72 -23.17 7.81
N LEU A 6 11.56 -23.46 9.12
CA LEU A 6 10.26 -23.74 9.72
C LEU A 6 9.35 -22.52 9.69
N THR A 7 9.86 -21.36 10.09
CA THR A 7 9.10 -20.08 10.03
C THR A 7 8.67 -19.75 8.60
N PHE A 8 9.55 -19.98 7.63
CA PHE A 8 9.21 -19.79 6.23
C PHE A 8 8.11 -20.75 5.76
N ALA A 9 8.20 -22.04 6.08
CA ALA A 9 7.19 -23.02 5.71
C ALA A 9 5.82 -22.71 6.35
N VAL A 10 5.81 -22.32 7.63
CA VAL A 10 4.58 -21.88 8.34
C VAL A 10 3.98 -20.65 7.68
N SER A 11 4.80 -19.67 7.28
CA SER A 11 4.33 -18.48 6.57
C SER A 11 3.69 -18.82 5.22
N LEU A 12 4.30 -19.71 4.43
CA LEU A 12 3.73 -20.18 3.16
C LEU A 12 2.37 -20.86 3.36
N LEU A 13 2.28 -21.75 4.35
CA LEU A 13 1.02 -22.44 4.67
C LEU A 13 -0.05 -21.45 5.13
N ALA A 14 0.31 -20.47 5.95
CA ALA A 14 -0.62 -19.45 6.41
C ALA A 14 -1.18 -18.63 5.23
N TRP A 15 -0.33 -18.23 4.26
CA TRP A 15 -0.79 -17.54 3.06
C TRP A 15 -1.69 -18.43 2.19
N GLY A 16 -1.35 -19.70 2.01
CA GLY A 16 -2.17 -20.67 1.27
C GLY A 16 -3.54 -20.89 1.93
N ALA A 17 -3.56 -21.07 3.26
CA ALA A 17 -4.78 -21.23 4.03
C ALA A 17 -5.67 -19.98 3.98
N LEU A 18 -5.09 -18.78 4.13
CA LEU A 18 -5.81 -17.53 4.03
C LEU A 18 -6.40 -17.32 2.62
N TYR A 19 -5.62 -17.63 1.58
CA TYR A 19 -6.07 -17.58 0.19
C TYR A 19 -7.26 -18.52 -0.04
N TYR A 20 -7.15 -19.77 0.42
CA TYR A 20 -8.20 -20.76 0.29
C TYR A 20 -9.47 -20.35 1.04
N LEU A 21 -9.33 -19.92 2.31
CA LEU A 21 -10.46 -19.49 3.15
C LEU A 21 -11.22 -18.31 2.53
N LEU A 22 -10.50 -17.25 2.12
CA LEU A 22 -11.14 -16.08 1.50
C LEU A 22 -11.71 -16.41 0.11
N GLY A 23 -11.11 -17.37 -0.60
CA GLY A 23 -11.67 -17.89 -1.86
C GLY A 23 -12.94 -18.69 -1.64
N TRP A 24 -12.98 -19.51 -0.60
CA TRP A 24 -14.18 -20.23 -0.21
C TRP A 24 -15.31 -19.25 0.16
N ILE A 25 -15.01 -18.21 0.94
CA ILE A 25 -15.97 -17.15 1.27
C ILE A 25 -16.45 -16.44 0.00
N SER A 26 -15.56 -16.09 -0.92
CA SER A 26 -15.93 -15.43 -2.19
C SER A 26 -16.91 -16.27 -3.01
N LEU A 27 -16.68 -17.57 -3.11
CA LEU A 27 -17.55 -18.49 -3.86
C LEU A 27 -18.83 -18.87 -3.09
N PHE A 28 -18.79 -18.86 -1.77
CA PHE A 28 -19.98 -19.08 -0.93
C PHE A 28 -20.96 -17.91 -1.02
N LEU A 29 -20.45 -16.68 -1.10
CA LEU A 29 -21.25 -15.47 -1.25
C LEU A 29 -21.79 -15.31 -2.68
N ASP A 30 -21.29 -16.12 -3.63
CA ASP A 30 -21.81 -16.22 -4.97
C ASP A 30 -23.08 -17.08 -4.94
N GLY A 31 -24.24 -16.45 -5.02
CA GLY A 31 -25.51 -17.17 -4.95
C GLY A 31 -25.65 -18.21 -6.06
N PRO A 32 -26.54 -19.21 -5.91
CA PRO A 32 -26.68 -20.35 -6.84
C PRO A 32 -27.09 -19.94 -8.27
N GLU A 33 -27.55 -18.71 -8.46
CA GLU A 33 -28.00 -18.19 -9.75
C GLU A 33 -26.94 -17.28 -10.42
N SER A 34 -26.06 -16.62 -9.66
CA SER A 34 -25.00 -15.78 -10.20
C SER A 34 -23.73 -16.60 -10.43
N ARG A 35 -23.33 -16.80 -11.68
CA ARG A 35 -22.15 -17.60 -12.06
C ARG A 35 -20.82 -16.87 -11.85
N VAL A 36 -20.81 -15.73 -11.18
CA VAL A 36 -19.59 -14.91 -11.05
C VAL A 36 -19.48 -14.27 -9.68
N ALA A 37 -18.34 -14.50 -9.02
CA ALA A 37 -18.07 -14.01 -7.69
C ALA A 37 -18.24 -12.48 -7.59
N PHE A 38 -19.05 -12.04 -6.62
CA PHE A 38 -19.25 -10.64 -6.26
C PHE A 38 -17.93 -9.89 -6.03
N ILE A 39 -17.03 -10.50 -5.27
CA ILE A 39 -15.67 -9.99 -5.00
C ILE A 39 -14.72 -11.17 -4.94
N TRP A 40 -13.62 -11.10 -5.70
CA TRP A 40 -12.60 -12.13 -5.64
C TRP A 40 -11.53 -11.78 -4.59
N LEU A 41 -11.84 -12.01 -3.30
CA LEU A 41 -10.97 -11.71 -2.16
C LEU A 41 -9.55 -12.30 -2.25
N PRO A 42 -9.34 -13.52 -2.79
CA PRO A 42 -8.01 -14.10 -2.91
C PRO A 42 -7.02 -13.29 -3.73
N SER A 43 -7.49 -12.46 -4.68
CA SER A 43 -6.59 -11.64 -5.50
C SER A 43 -5.78 -10.68 -4.63
N GLY A 44 -6.40 -10.03 -3.67
CA GLY A 44 -5.71 -9.12 -2.76
C GLY A 44 -4.80 -9.83 -1.76
N VAL A 45 -5.15 -11.05 -1.35
CA VAL A 45 -4.26 -11.88 -0.52
C VAL A 45 -2.96 -12.19 -1.26
N ALA A 46 -3.06 -12.66 -2.51
CA ALA A 46 -1.89 -13.02 -3.29
C ALA A 46 -1.02 -11.80 -3.60
N VAL A 47 -1.61 -10.66 -4.00
CA VAL A 47 -0.86 -9.42 -4.24
C VAL A 47 -0.14 -8.97 -2.97
N ALA A 48 -0.81 -8.97 -1.80
CA ALA A 48 -0.19 -8.62 -0.53
C ALA A 48 0.97 -9.57 -0.19
N ALA A 49 0.76 -10.88 -0.36
CA ALA A 49 1.77 -11.90 -0.11
C ALA A 49 3.01 -11.70 -1.01
N PHE A 50 2.84 -11.47 -2.32
CA PHE A 50 3.95 -11.18 -3.23
C PHE A 50 4.64 -9.85 -2.93
N LEU A 51 3.91 -8.84 -2.46
CA LEU A 51 4.50 -7.56 -2.05
C LEU A 51 5.34 -7.66 -0.77
N ILE A 52 4.99 -8.55 0.15
CA ILE A 52 5.73 -8.77 1.41
C ILE A 52 6.89 -9.74 1.20
N ALA A 53 6.68 -10.83 0.48
CA ALA A 53 7.69 -11.88 0.27
C ALA A 53 8.90 -11.37 -0.53
N THR A 54 10.10 -11.86 -0.20
CA THR A 54 11.31 -11.60 -1.01
C THR A 54 11.21 -12.27 -2.38
N ARG A 55 11.92 -11.75 -3.39
CA ARG A 55 11.89 -12.34 -4.75
C ARG A 55 12.28 -13.81 -4.79
N LYS A 56 13.21 -14.24 -3.92
CA LYS A 56 13.63 -15.64 -3.81
C LYS A 56 12.48 -16.56 -3.35
N GLN A 57 11.51 -16.03 -2.63
CA GLN A 57 10.36 -16.76 -2.11
C GLN A 57 9.18 -16.82 -3.08
N TRP A 58 9.18 -16.03 -4.14
CA TRP A 58 8.04 -15.88 -5.03
C TRP A 58 7.62 -17.19 -5.71
N LEU A 59 8.57 -18.01 -6.15
CA LEU A 59 8.24 -19.27 -6.80
C LEU A 59 7.54 -20.25 -5.84
N ALA A 60 8.04 -20.37 -4.61
CA ALA A 60 7.42 -21.22 -3.59
C ALA A 60 6.04 -20.69 -3.19
N LEU A 61 5.90 -19.38 -3.04
CA LEU A 61 4.63 -18.72 -2.75
C LEU A 61 3.63 -18.91 -3.89
N TRP A 62 4.05 -18.70 -5.14
CA TRP A 62 3.21 -18.95 -6.30
C TRP A 62 2.68 -20.37 -6.33
N PHE A 63 3.54 -21.34 -6.05
CA PHE A 63 3.17 -22.76 -6.06
C PHE A 63 2.15 -23.12 -4.98
N ILE A 64 2.32 -22.64 -3.74
CA ILE A 64 1.36 -22.93 -2.66
C ILE A 64 0.00 -22.27 -2.91
N LEU A 65 -0.01 -21.02 -3.41
CA LEU A 65 -1.23 -20.33 -3.78
C LEU A 65 -1.91 -20.98 -4.99
N PHE A 66 -1.13 -21.51 -5.93
CA PHE A 66 -1.62 -22.26 -7.08
C PHE A 66 -2.35 -23.55 -6.63
N LEU A 67 -1.76 -24.29 -5.72
CA LEU A 67 -2.40 -25.49 -5.15
C LEU A 67 -3.68 -25.12 -4.40
N ALA A 68 -3.66 -24.02 -3.62
CA ALA A 68 -4.86 -23.54 -2.92
C ALA A 68 -5.97 -23.14 -3.91
N ARG A 69 -5.64 -22.46 -5.01
CA ARG A 69 -6.60 -22.06 -6.05
C ARG A 69 -7.15 -23.27 -6.81
N LEU A 70 -6.29 -24.23 -7.11
CA LEU A 70 -6.71 -25.47 -7.77
C LEU A 70 -7.64 -26.29 -6.86
N ALA A 71 -7.26 -26.48 -5.59
CA ALA A 71 -8.10 -27.16 -4.60
C ALA A 71 -9.47 -26.49 -4.48
N LEU A 72 -9.51 -25.15 -4.44
CA LEU A 72 -10.75 -24.39 -4.37
C LEU A 72 -11.66 -24.65 -5.59
N GLY A 73 -11.11 -24.67 -6.80
CA GLY A 73 -11.88 -24.98 -8.01
C GLY A 73 -12.48 -26.39 -7.98
N LEU A 74 -11.71 -27.37 -7.50
CA LEU A 74 -12.18 -28.73 -7.36
C LEU A 74 -13.25 -28.87 -6.26
N THR A 75 -13.14 -28.13 -5.16
CA THR A 75 -14.15 -28.13 -4.08
C THR A 75 -15.50 -27.62 -4.59
N PHE A 76 -15.51 -26.68 -5.51
CA PHE A 76 -16.73 -26.14 -6.13
C PHE A 76 -17.11 -26.82 -7.45
N HIS A 77 -16.66 -28.06 -7.63
CA HIS A 77 -17.03 -28.94 -8.75
C HIS A 77 -16.68 -28.42 -10.16
N HIS A 78 -15.72 -27.48 -10.24
CA HIS A 78 -15.19 -27.10 -11.55
C HIS A 78 -14.36 -28.26 -12.14
N THR A 79 -14.41 -28.41 -13.46
CA THR A 79 -13.56 -29.41 -14.13
C THR A 79 -12.09 -29.07 -13.91
N PHE A 80 -11.25 -30.10 -13.87
CA PHE A 80 -9.81 -29.95 -13.62
C PHE A 80 -9.15 -28.96 -14.60
N HIS A 81 -9.48 -29.05 -15.89
CA HIS A 81 -8.91 -28.18 -16.92
C HIS A 81 -9.26 -26.72 -16.70
N VAL A 82 -10.52 -26.42 -16.38
CA VAL A 82 -10.98 -25.06 -16.07
C VAL A 82 -10.29 -24.53 -14.82
N SER A 83 -10.22 -25.34 -13.75
CA SER A 83 -9.56 -24.95 -12.51
C SER A 83 -8.08 -24.68 -12.71
N LEU A 84 -7.41 -25.48 -13.54
CA LEU A 84 -5.98 -25.33 -13.86
C LEU A 84 -5.72 -24.02 -14.59
N VAL A 85 -6.48 -23.74 -15.64
CA VAL A 85 -6.29 -22.54 -16.48
C VAL A 85 -6.62 -21.27 -15.69
N LEU A 86 -7.73 -21.26 -14.94
CA LEU A 86 -8.08 -20.14 -14.08
C LEU A 86 -7.04 -19.89 -12.98
N ALA A 87 -6.45 -20.95 -12.41
CA ALA A 87 -5.38 -20.82 -11.44
C ALA A 87 -4.12 -20.17 -12.04
N LEU A 88 -3.73 -20.60 -13.24
CA LEU A 88 -2.58 -20.04 -13.95
C LEU A 88 -2.77 -18.55 -14.25
N PHE A 89 -3.89 -18.15 -14.88
CA PHE A 89 -4.13 -16.77 -15.22
C PHE A 89 -4.27 -15.88 -13.98
N SER A 90 -5.03 -16.34 -12.99
CA SER A 90 -5.24 -15.57 -11.75
C SER A 90 -3.93 -15.29 -11.03
N LEU A 91 -3.11 -16.32 -10.75
CA LEU A 91 -1.88 -16.13 -9.98
C LEU A 91 -0.76 -15.44 -10.75
N THR A 92 -0.67 -15.68 -12.06
CA THR A 92 0.31 -14.99 -12.91
C THR A 92 -0.02 -13.49 -12.97
N SER A 93 -1.29 -13.12 -13.07
CA SER A 93 -1.71 -11.72 -13.03
C SER A 93 -1.40 -11.05 -11.68
N GLN A 94 -1.69 -11.71 -10.57
CA GLN A 94 -1.42 -11.20 -9.21
C GLN A 94 0.08 -11.03 -8.93
N MET A 95 0.90 -11.98 -9.37
CA MET A 95 2.35 -11.87 -9.35
C MET A 95 2.84 -10.74 -10.26
N GLY A 96 2.24 -10.56 -11.44
CA GLY A 96 2.51 -9.47 -12.38
C GLY A 96 2.23 -8.09 -11.77
N ILE A 97 1.10 -7.92 -11.06
CA ILE A 97 0.78 -6.67 -10.34
C ILE A 97 1.88 -6.35 -9.33
N ALA A 98 2.24 -7.32 -8.49
CA ALA A 98 3.29 -7.11 -7.48
C ALA A 98 4.67 -6.84 -8.12
N TRP A 99 4.95 -7.47 -9.27
CA TRP A 99 6.17 -7.21 -10.03
C TRP A 99 6.20 -5.79 -10.59
N CYS A 100 5.12 -5.31 -11.20
CA CYS A 100 5.00 -3.94 -11.70
C CYS A 100 5.22 -2.92 -10.58
N VAL A 101 4.56 -3.10 -9.44
CA VAL A 101 4.75 -2.22 -8.29
C VAL A 101 6.21 -2.17 -7.86
N ARG A 102 6.88 -3.32 -7.73
CA ARG A 102 8.29 -3.37 -7.31
C ARG A 102 9.28 -2.89 -8.35
N TYR A 103 8.93 -2.99 -9.63
CA TYR A 103 9.82 -2.57 -10.71
C TYR A 103 9.73 -1.06 -10.95
N PHE A 104 8.50 -0.55 -11.16
CA PHE A 104 8.27 0.85 -11.52
C PHE A 104 8.28 1.82 -10.34
N SER A 105 8.23 1.32 -9.09
CA SER A 105 8.23 2.20 -7.91
C SER A 105 9.57 2.22 -7.17
N ARG A 106 10.64 1.73 -7.79
CA ARG A 106 11.99 1.80 -7.19
C ARG A 106 12.46 3.24 -7.13
N GLY A 107 12.86 3.68 -5.92
CA GLY A 107 13.37 5.04 -5.72
C GLY A 107 12.29 6.13 -5.64
N TYR A 108 11.03 5.82 -5.93
CA TYR A 108 9.93 6.78 -5.88
C TYR A 108 9.24 6.82 -4.51
N ASP A 109 8.49 7.89 -4.29
CA ASP A 109 7.72 8.13 -3.07
C ASP A 109 6.52 7.16 -2.91
N GLN A 110 5.85 7.24 -1.76
CA GLN A 110 4.72 6.36 -1.44
C GLN A 110 3.52 6.60 -2.37
N LEU A 111 3.30 7.86 -2.78
CA LEU A 111 2.19 8.19 -3.68
C LEU A 111 2.38 7.52 -5.04
N HIS A 112 3.59 7.59 -5.60
CA HIS A 112 3.91 6.91 -6.85
C HIS A 112 3.71 5.39 -6.76
N LYS A 113 4.08 4.77 -5.63
CA LYS A 113 3.84 3.34 -5.38
C LYS A 113 2.36 2.99 -5.41
N ILE A 114 1.52 3.83 -4.80
CA ILE A 114 0.06 3.63 -4.77
C ILE A 114 -0.53 3.78 -6.18
N VAL A 115 -0.16 4.84 -6.90
CA VAL A 115 -0.63 5.07 -8.26
C VAL A 115 -0.22 3.91 -9.17
N THR A 116 1.05 3.47 -9.10
CA THR A 116 1.53 2.32 -9.86
C THR A 116 0.77 1.04 -9.51
N TRP A 117 0.47 0.82 -8.22
CA TRP A 117 -0.31 -0.33 -7.78
C TRP A 117 -1.74 -0.30 -8.32
N VAL A 118 -2.43 0.84 -8.26
CA VAL A 118 -3.80 0.99 -8.78
C VAL A 118 -3.84 0.77 -10.28
N ILE A 119 -2.95 1.43 -11.03
CA ILE A 119 -2.89 1.30 -12.50
C ILE A 119 -2.55 -0.15 -12.88
N SER A 120 -1.55 -0.76 -12.26
CA SER A 120 -1.18 -2.14 -12.51
C SER A 120 -2.32 -3.10 -12.20
N THR A 121 -3.06 -2.86 -11.11
CA THR A 121 -4.24 -3.68 -10.76
C THR A 121 -5.30 -3.59 -11.84
N ILE A 122 -5.66 -2.40 -12.29
CA ILE A 122 -6.68 -2.18 -13.34
C ILE A 122 -6.27 -2.86 -14.65
N VAL A 123 -5.05 -2.58 -15.13
CA VAL A 123 -4.58 -3.04 -16.45
C VAL A 123 -4.35 -4.55 -16.46
N ILE A 124 -3.62 -5.09 -15.48
CA ILE A 124 -3.27 -6.52 -15.47
C ILE A 124 -4.51 -7.37 -15.19
N SER A 125 -5.44 -6.91 -14.34
CA SER A 125 -6.72 -7.61 -14.13
C SER A 125 -7.57 -7.62 -15.39
N ALA A 126 -7.55 -6.56 -16.23
CA ALA A 126 -8.24 -6.54 -17.51
C ALA A 126 -7.65 -7.56 -18.50
N LEU A 127 -6.32 -7.61 -18.60
CA LEU A 127 -5.62 -8.59 -19.42
C LEU A 127 -5.91 -10.03 -18.98
N ALA A 128 -5.91 -10.28 -17.65
CA ALA A 128 -6.22 -11.59 -17.11
C ALA A 128 -7.68 -12.00 -17.35
N ALA A 129 -8.63 -11.06 -17.22
CA ALA A 129 -10.03 -11.31 -17.51
C ALA A 129 -10.25 -11.60 -19.01
N LEU A 130 -9.61 -10.84 -19.89
CA LEU A 130 -9.64 -11.10 -21.35
C LEU A 130 -9.09 -12.49 -21.68
N ALA A 131 -7.97 -12.87 -21.11
CA ALA A 131 -7.36 -14.19 -21.34
C ALA A 131 -8.24 -15.32 -20.79
N GLY A 132 -8.75 -15.19 -19.55
CA GLY A 132 -9.58 -16.20 -18.90
C GLY A 132 -10.94 -16.37 -19.55
N VAL A 133 -11.66 -15.27 -19.80
CA VAL A 133 -12.96 -15.31 -20.48
C VAL A 133 -12.80 -15.71 -21.93
N GLY A 134 -11.76 -15.23 -22.62
CA GLY A 134 -11.46 -15.65 -23.99
C GLY A 134 -11.24 -17.17 -24.08
N TRP A 135 -10.46 -17.74 -23.17
CA TRP A 135 -10.29 -19.19 -23.09
C TRP A 135 -11.60 -19.95 -22.86
N LEU A 136 -12.39 -19.49 -21.86
CA LEU A 136 -13.69 -20.14 -21.57
C LEU A 136 -14.67 -20.03 -22.73
N SER A 137 -14.64 -18.92 -23.49
CA SER A 137 -15.47 -18.70 -24.67
C SER A 137 -15.10 -19.63 -25.82
N LEU A 138 -13.81 -19.92 -25.99
CA LEU A 138 -13.35 -20.92 -26.98
C LEU A 138 -13.87 -22.32 -26.65
N LEU A 139 -13.96 -22.67 -25.36
CA LEU A 139 -14.49 -23.97 -24.92
C LEU A 139 -16.02 -24.04 -25.00
N ALA A 140 -16.72 -22.94 -24.71
CA ALA A 140 -18.19 -22.88 -24.65
C ALA A 140 -18.83 -22.53 -26.00
N GLY A 141 -18.06 -22.10 -27.00
CA GLY A 141 -18.56 -21.68 -28.32
C GLY A 141 -19.38 -20.38 -28.32
N SER A 142 -19.42 -19.65 -27.20
CA SER A 142 -20.16 -18.39 -27.07
C SER A 142 -19.38 -17.38 -26.22
N VAL A 143 -19.32 -16.12 -26.65
CA VAL A 143 -18.70 -15.03 -25.92
C VAL A 143 -19.78 -14.25 -25.18
N GLN A 144 -19.69 -14.18 -23.86
CA GLN A 144 -20.56 -13.31 -23.07
C GLN A 144 -19.71 -12.16 -22.51
N MET A 145 -19.87 -10.96 -23.07
CA MET A 145 -19.14 -9.76 -22.69
C MET A 145 -19.36 -9.39 -21.21
N GLN A 146 -20.51 -9.72 -20.65
CA GLN A 146 -20.84 -9.51 -19.27
C GLN A 146 -19.87 -10.23 -18.32
N TRP A 147 -19.48 -11.46 -18.63
CA TRP A 147 -18.52 -12.21 -17.82
C TRP A 147 -17.13 -11.55 -17.76
N LEU A 148 -16.75 -10.84 -18.82
CA LEU A 148 -15.51 -10.08 -18.85
C LEU A 148 -15.52 -8.96 -17.80
N TRP A 149 -16.61 -8.15 -17.81
CA TRP A 149 -16.76 -7.05 -16.87
C TRP A 149 -16.78 -7.53 -15.42
N ILE A 150 -17.53 -8.59 -15.16
CA ILE A 150 -17.67 -9.15 -13.81
C ILE A 150 -16.33 -9.75 -13.33
N ALA A 151 -15.65 -10.54 -14.16
CA ALA A 151 -14.34 -11.10 -13.80
C ALA A 151 -13.29 -10.03 -13.56
N TRP A 152 -13.28 -8.99 -14.39
CA TRP A 152 -12.37 -7.85 -14.22
C TRP A 152 -12.67 -7.09 -12.94
N SER A 153 -13.92 -6.66 -12.73
CA SER A 153 -14.32 -5.87 -11.57
C SER A 153 -14.10 -6.64 -10.25
N ALA A 154 -14.43 -7.94 -10.20
CA ALA A 154 -14.19 -8.78 -9.05
C ALA A 154 -12.71 -8.88 -8.66
N ASN A 155 -11.81 -9.03 -9.65
CA ASN A 155 -10.36 -9.04 -9.40
C ASN A 155 -9.84 -7.68 -8.95
N VAL A 156 -10.26 -6.58 -9.60
CA VAL A 156 -9.86 -5.22 -9.22
C VAL A 156 -10.33 -4.91 -7.80
N THR A 157 -11.63 -5.10 -7.53
CA THR A 157 -12.21 -4.84 -6.21
C THR A 157 -11.55 -5.69 -5.15
N GLY A 158 -11.38 -7.01 -5.37
CA GLY A 158 -10.71 -7.90 -4.42
C GLY A 158 -9.27 -7.49 -4.12
N THR A 159 -8.53 -7.03 -5.12
CA THR A 159 -7.15 -6.54 -4.93
C THR A 159 -7.12 -5.21 -4.17
N LEU A 160 -7.95 -4.24 -4.59
CA LEU A 160 -8.00 -2.92 -3.94
C LEU A 160 -8.50 -3.01 -2.50
N PHE A 161 -9.44 -3.90 -2.25
CA PHE A 161 -10.09 -4.06 -0.98
C PHE A 161 -9.28 -4.85 0.05
N VAL A 162 -8.62 -5.97 -0.33
CA VAL A 162 -7.96 -6.87 0.63
C VAL A 162 -6.48 -6.52 0.85
N THR A 163 -5.78 -6.05 -0.19
CA THR A 163 -4.34 -5.76 -0.07
C THR A 163 -4.02 -4.71 1.01
N PRO A 164 -4.67 -3.52 1.07
CA PRO A 164 -4.31 -2.48 2.02
C PRO A 164 -4.55 -2.86 3.50
N PRO A 165 -5.69 -3.46 3.89
CA PRO A 165 -5.88 -3.85 5.27
C PRO A 165 -4.94 -4.97 5.70
N LEU A 166 -4.61 -5.94 4.84
CA LEU A 166 -3.61 -6.96 5.16
C LEU A 166 -2.23 -6.33 5.38
N MET A 167 -1.80 -5.43 4.50
CA MET A 167 -0.55 -4.70 4.66
C MET A 167 -0.54 -3.88 5.96
N GLY A 168 -1.66 -3.27 6.33
CA GLY A 168 -1.79 -2.51 7.57
C GLY A 168 -1.80 -3.35 8.84
N LEU A 169 -2.42 -4.54 8.81
CA LEU A 169 -2.39 -5.48 9.94
C LEU A 169 -0.99 -6.05 10.20
N LEU A 170 -0.25 -6.30 9.12
CA LEU A 170 1.11 -6.86 9.17
C LEU A 170 2.18 -5.79 9.40
N ALA A 171 1.82 -4.51 9.33
CA ALA A 171 2.72 -3.41 9.65
C ALA A 171 3.20 -3.50 11.12
N PRO A 172 4.43 -3.08 11.42
CA PRO A 172 4.90 -2.95 12.80
C PRO A 172 3.95 -2.10 13.63
N ALA A 173 3.81 -2.44 14.91
CA ALA A 173 2.96 -1.64 15.79
C ALA A 173 3.61 -0.27 16.05
N ASP A 174 2.87 0.80 15.77
CA ASP A 174 3.27 2.15 16.10
C ASP A 174 3.39 2.30 17.63
N LYS A 175 4.58 2.66 18.11
CA LYS A 175 4.83 2.82 19.55
C LYS A 175 4.03 3.97 20.16
N GLU A 176 3.69 4.99 19.39
CA GLU A 176 2.89 6.15 19.81
C GLU A 176 1.38 5.85 19.90
N ALA A 177 0.89 4.90 19.12
CA ALA A 177 -0.54 4.53 19.08
C ALA A 177 -1.07 3.90 20.39
N ARG A 178 -0.18 3.61 21.36
CA ARG A 178 -0.58 2.99 22.65
C ARG A 178 -1.42 3.92 23.53
N ARG A 179 -1.30 5.25 23.38
CA ARG A 179 -2.04 6.24 24.17
C ARG A 179 -3.45 6.52 23.64
N GLU A 180 -3.69 6.21 22.36
CA GLU A 180 -4.96 6.47 21.66
C GLU A 180 -5.89 5.24 21.59
N SER A 181 -5.54 4.14 22.29
CA SER A 181 -6.18 2.84 22.04
C SER A 181 -7.68 2.82 22.40
N LEU A 182 -8.12 3.52 23.46
CA LEU A 182 -9.54 3.52 23.87
C LEU A 182 -10.42 4.28 22.89
N ALA A 183 -10.05 5.50 22.51
CA ALA A 183 -10.78 6.29 21.52
C ALA A 183 -10.79 5.57 20.16
N GLY A 184 -9.68 4.93 19.79
CA GLY A 184 -9.58 4.11 18.57
C GLY A 184 -10.54 2.92 18.59
N VAL A 185 -10.62 2.19 19.70
CA VAL A 185 -11.55 1.07 19.88
C VAL A 185 -12.99 1.55 19.81
N CYS A 186 -13.34 2.65 20.50
CA CYS A 186 -14.68 3.25 20.42
C CYS A 186 -15.05 3.61 18.98
N LEU A 187 -14.10 4.15 18.22
CA LEU A 187 -14.33 4.53 16.83
C LEU A 187 -14.51 3.31 15.91
N VAL A 188 -13.77 2.21 16.13
CA VAL A 188 -14.00 0.93 15.44
C VAL A 188 -15.41 0.41 15.70
N PHE A 189 -15.85 0.45 16.96
CA PHE A 189 -17.24 0.07 17.31
C PHE A 189 -18.26 1.01 16.66
N ALA A 190 -18.00 2.31 16.62
CA ALA A 190 -18.91 3.27 15.97
C ALA A 190 -19.03 2.98 14.46
N VAL A 191 -17.92 2.67 13.78
CA VAL A 191 -17.93 2.25 12.37
C VAL A 191 -18.78 0.99 12.20
N LEU A 192 -18.56 -0.03 13.03
CA LEU A 192 -19.31 -1.29 12.96
C LEU A 192 -20.80 -1.07 13.17
N LEU A 193 -21.18 -0.37 14.26
CA LEU A 193 -22.58 -0.14 14.61
C LEU A 193 -23.28 0.71 13.54
N ALA A 194 -22.65 1.78 13.05
CA ALA A 194 -23.20 2.60 11.98
C ALA A 194 -23.39 1.79 10.69
N THR A 195 -22.40 0.94 10.34
CA THR A 195 -22.51 0.07 9.17
C THR A 195 -23.67 -0.93 9.32
N LEU A 196 -23.72 -1.65 10.45
CA LEU A 196 -24.77 -2.62 10.68
C LEU A 196 -26.15 -1.95 10.71
N TYR A 197 -26.31 -0.80 11.36
CA TYR A 197 -27.58 -0.09 11.43
C TYR A 197 -28.07 0.36 10.06
N ILE A 198 -27.21 1.00 9.26
CA ILE A 198 -27.60 1.59 7.97
C ILE A 198 -27.78 0.51 6.88
N PHE A 199 -26.97 -0.54 6.93
CA PHE A 199 -26.97 -1.58 5.88
C PHE A 199 -27.90 -2.77 6.22
N SER A 200 -28.41 -2.90 7.45
CA SER A 200 -29.38 -3.95 7.80
C SER A 200 -30.81 -3.63 7.41
N ASP A 201 -31.09 -2.38 7.12
CA ASP A 201 -32.43 -1.93 6.82
C ASP A 201 -32.89 -2.37 5.42
N VAL A 202 -34.15 -2.76 5.30
CA VAL A 202 -34.77 -3.09 4.02
C VAL A 202 -35.41 -1.82 3.49
N PRO A 203 -34.93 -1.26 2.36
CA PRO A 203 -35.45 0.00 1.86
C PRO A 203 -36.95 -0.08 1.57
N ASP A 204 -37.76 0.83 2.14
CA ASP A 204 -39.16 0.97 1.82
C ASP A 204 -39.34 1.88 0.59
N PRO A 205 -40.22 1.56 -0.38
CA PRO A 205 -40.50 2.42 -1.54
C PRO A 205 -40.92 3.85 -1.20
N SER A 206 -41.41 4.06 0.05
CA SER A 206 -41.81 5.38 0.57
C SER A 206 -40.63 6.22 1.10
N ASP A 207 -39.47 5.61 1.29
CA ASP A 207 -38.30 6.28 1.87
C ASP A 207 -37.68 7.30 0.91
N ASN A 208 -37.12 8.35 1.51
CA ASN A 208 -36.41 9.37 0.73
C ASN A 208 -35.04 8.85 0.31
N VAL A 209 -34.90 8.53 -0.97
CA VAL A 209 -33.67 8.00 -1.59
C VAL A 209 -32.44 8.85 -1.26
N ALA A 210 -32.57 10.19 -1.27
CA ALA A 210 -31.45 11.09 -0.99
C ALA A 210 -30.97 10.94 0.46
N VAL A 211 -31.87 10.74 1.42
CA VAL A 211 -31.53 10.52 2.83
C VAL A 211 -30.79 9.19 3.00
N ILE A 212 -31.24 8.12 2.35
CA ILE A 212 -30.63 6.79 2.42
C ILE A 212 -29.19 6.84 1.91
N TYR A 213 -28.95 7.45 0.74
CA TYR A 213 -27.58 7.59 0.21
C TYR A 213 -26.71 8.53 1.06
N ALA A 214 -27.28 9.59 1.64
CA ALA A 214 -26.56 10.45 2.59
C ALA A 214 -26.15 9.67 3.85
N LEU A 215 -27.04 8.83 4.39
CA LEU A 215 -26.73 7.97 5.53
C LEU A 215 -25.67 6.93 5.20
N ALA A 216 -25.64 6.39 3.97
CA ALA A 216 -24.59 5.49 3.52
C ALA A 216 -23.18 6.12 3.55
N CYS A 217 -23.08 7.44 3.49
CA CYS A 217 -21.80 8.14 3.65
C CYS A 217 -21.29 8.17 5.10
N LEU A 218 -22.16 8.00 6.11
CA LEU A 218 -21.76 8.10 7.52
C LEU A 218 -20.69 7.04 7.93
N PRO A 219 -20.85 5.75 7.63
CA PRO A 219 -19.80 4.76 7.93
C PRO A 219 -18.49 5.10 7.25
N LEU A 220 -18.50 5.65 6.03
CA LEU A 220 -17.30 6.06 5.30
C LEU A 220 -16.59 7.24 5.97
N VAL A 221 -17.34 8.22 6.48
CA VAL A 221 -16.82 9.35 7.26
C VAL A 221 -16.17 8.86 8.55
N LEU A 222 -16.85 7.97 9.28
CA LEU A 222 -16.32 7.37 10.51
C LEU A 222 -15.05 6.52 10.23
N LEU A 223 -15.05 5.77 9.14
CA LEU A 223 -13.88 5.01 8.69
C LEU A 223 -12.69 5.93 8.34
N THR A 224 -12.99 7.07 7.69
CA THR A 224 -11.99 8.10 7.39
C THR A 224 -11.40 8.65 8.69
N ALA A 225 -12.23 9.01 9.66
CA ALA A 225 -11.81 9.46 10.98
C ALA A 225 -10.97 8.38 11.69
N ALA A 226 -11.38 7.11 11.63
CA ALA A 226 -10.60 6.00 12.17
C ALA A 226 -9.22 5.87 11.51
N THR A 227 -9.13 6.09 10.20
CA THR A 227 -7.87 6.02 9.46
C THR A 227 -6.92 7.16 9.81
N VAL A 228 -7.46 8.35 10.08
CA VAL A 228 -6.68 9.54 10.50
C VAL A 228 -6.21 9.41 11.94
N ILE A 229 -7.09 9.02 12.86
CA ILE A 229 -6.85 9.04 14.31
C ILE A 229 -6.12 7.78 14.78
N CYS A 230 -6.53 6.60 14.29
CA CYS A 230 -6.00 5.33 14.76
C CYS A 230 -4.68 4.93 14.08
N GLY A 231 -3.91 4.06 14.74
CA GLY A 231 -2.78 3.38 14.13
C GLY A 231 -3.20 2.43 13.00
N ASN A 232 -2.25 2.03 12.17
CA ASN A 232 -2.49 1.22 10.97
C ASN A 232 -3.29 -0.06 11.21
N ARG A 233 -3.10 -0.73 12.36
CA ARG A 233 -3.79 -1.98 12.69
C ARG A 233 -5.27 -1.78 13.00
N LEU A 234 -5.61 -0.79 13.85
CA LEU A 234 -7.00 -0.49 14.19
C LEU A 234 -7.78 0.05 13.00
N ALA A 235 -7.17 0.92 12.20
CA ALA A 235 -7.78 1.40 10.96
C ALA A 235 -8.04 0.26 9.96
N SER A 236 -7.11 -0.73 9.85
CA SER A 236 -7.33 -1.93 9.03
C SER A 236 -8.48 -2.78 9.58
N LEU A 237 -8.55 -2.95 10.89
CA LEU A 237 -9.64 -3.70 11.53
C LEU A 237 -10.98 -3.02 11.30
N ALA A 238 -11.06 -1.69 11.48
CA ALA A 238 -12.26 -0.91 11.19
C ALA A 238 -12.72 -1.10 9.74
N PHE A 239 -11.78 -1.06 8.79
CA PHE A 239 -12.07 -1.27 7.38
C PHE A 239 -12.58 -2.69 7.10
N ILE A 240 -11.98 -3.73 7.70
CA ILE A 240 -12.41 -5.12 7.53
C ILE A 240 -13.84 -5.31 8.07
N LEU A 241 -14.12 -4.78 9.25
CA LEU A 241 -15.45 -4.88 9.87
C LEU A 241 -16.52 -4.13 9.07
N PHE A 242 -16.21 -2.90 8.64
CA PHE A 242 -17.05 -2.12 7.73
C PHE A 242 -17.39 -2.90 6.47
N SER A 243 -16.37 -3.43 5.85
CA SER A 243 -16.50 -4.12 4.57
C SER A 243 -17.23 -5.46 4.69
N ALA A 244 -16.98 -6.19 5.77
CA ALA A 244 -17.72 -7.42 6.07
C ALA A 244 -19.23 -7.12 6.26
N GLY A 245 -19.55 -6.00 6.91
CA GLY A 245 -20.93 -5.54 7.07
C GLY A 245 -21.60 -5.20 5.73
N VAL A 246 -20.91 -4.45 4.86
CA VAL A 246 -21.43 -4.11 3.51
C VAL A 246 -21.60 -5.36 2.64
N ILE A 247 -20.62 -6.28 2.63
CA ILE A 247 -20.71 -7.54 1.87
C ILE A 247 -21.84 -8.40 2.38
N TYR A 248 -21.98 -8.53 3.71
CA TYR A 248 -23.07 -9.32 4.31
C TYR A 248 -24.44 -8.73 3.95
N ALA A 249 -24.60 -7.41 4.03
CA ALA A 249 -25.84 -6.74 3.64
C ALA A 249 -26.13 -6.94 2.13
N SER A 250 -25.11 -6.83 1.29
CA SER A 250 -25.26 -7.09 -0.15
C SER A 250 -25.67 -8.54 -0.45
N TRP A 251 -25.13 -9.50 0.32
CA TRP A 251 -25.54 -10.90 0.21
C TRP A 251 -26.99 -11.12 0.65
N ARG A 252 -27.46 -10.32 1.63
CA ARG A 252 -28.85 -10.34 2.11
C ARG A 252 -29.79 -9.52 1.23
N GLU A 253 -29.30 -8.84 0.21
CA GLU A 253 -30.04 -7.87 -0.61
C GLU A 253 -30.69 -6.76 0.22
N THR A 254 -29.99 -6.30 1.28
CA THR A 254 -30.43 -5.23 2.17
C THR A 254 -29.52 -4.01 2.05
N GLY A 255 -29.99 -2.89 2.60
CA GLY A 255 -29.22 -1.65 2.70
C GLY A 255 -29.36 -0.73 1.50
N PRO A 256 -28.61 0.38 1.49
CA PRO A 256 -28.83 1.53 0.61
C PRO A 256 -28.74 1.22 -0.89
N PHE A 257 -28.03 0.15 -1.27
CA PHE A 257 -27.76 -0.18 -2.68
C PHE A 257 -28.88 -1.04 -3.31
N TYR A 258 -29.79 -1.58 -2.51
CA TYR A 258 -30.88 -2.45 -2.98
C TYR A 258 -32.23 -1.71 -3.07
N PHE A 259 -32.18 -0.43 -3.45
CA PHE A 259 -33.37 0.38 -3.60
C PHE A 259 -34.18 0.00 -4.85
N ALA A 260 -35.49 0.10 -4.77
CA ALA A 260 -36.52 -0.49 -5.61
C ALA A 260 -36.50 -0.20 -7.14
N ARG A 261 -35.42 0.35 -7.69
CA ARG A 261 -35.31 0.66 -9.13
C ARG A 261 -34.03 0.15 -9.80
N LEU A 262 -33.14 -0.48 -9.03
CA LEU A 262 -31.90 -1.03 -9.57
C LEU A 262 -32.06 -2.53 -9.79
N THR A 263 -31.44 -3.02 -10.85
CA THR A 263 -31.28 -4.47 -11.03
C THR A 263 -30.32 -5.01 -9.96
N PRO A 264 -30.41 -6.30 -9.60
CA PRO A 264 -29.47 -6.90 -8.63
C PRO A 264 -28.01 -6.69 -9.03
N GLU A 265 -27.70 -6.73 -10.33
CA GLU A 265 -26.34 -6.52 -10.86
C GLU A 265 -25.86 -5.07 -10.67
N GLU A 266 -26.72 -4.08 -10.88
CA GLU A 266 -26.40 -2.67 -10.63
C GLU A 266 -26.17 -2.39 -9.16
N SER A 267 -26.95 -2.99 -8.26
CA SER A 267 -26.76 -2.92 -6.82
C SER A 267 -25.41 -3.49 -6.38
N VAL A 268 -25.03 -4.62 -6.97
CA VAL A 268 -23.72 -5.25 -6.77
C VAL A 268 -22.58 -4.32 -7.22
N LEU A 269 -22.68 -3.73 -8.40
CA LEU A 269 -21.68 -2.80 -8.94
C LEU A 269 -21.54 -1.55 -8.06
N LEU A 270 -22.65 -1.02 -7.51
CA LEU A 270 -22.61 0.09 -6.56
C LEU A 270 -21.87 -0.28 -5.27
N ALA A 271 -22.17 -1.45 -4.70
CA ALA A 271 -21.50 -1.93 -3.49
C ALA A 271 -19.98 -2.14 -3.74
N GLN A 272 -19.59 -2.72 -4.88
CA GLN A 272 -18.19 -2.86 -5.29
C GLN A 272 -17.49 -1.51 -5.45
N SER A 273 -18.16 -0.55 -6.10
CA SER A 273 -17.62 0.80 -6.29
C SER A 273 -17.44 1.52 -4.97
N TYR A 274 -18.40 1.42 -4.07
CA TYR A 274 -18.36 1.99 -2.72
C TYR A 274 -17.20 1.41 -1.89
N LEU A 275 -17.03 0.09 -1.88
CA LEU A 275 -15.94 -0.59 -1.19
C LEU A 275 -14.57 -0.25 -1.81
N SER A 276 -14.49 -0.15 -3.13
CA SER A 276 -13.25 0.24 -3.83
C SER A 276 -12.88 1.69 -3.51
N ALA A 277 -13.85 2.60 -3.50
CA ALA A 277 -13.64 4.00 -3.12
C ALA A 277 -13.17 4.11 -1.65
N ALA A 278 -13.78 3.36 -0.73
CA ALA A 278 -13.38 3.30 0.68
C ALA A 278 -11.92 2.78 0.83
N ALA A 279 -11.57 1.73 0.09
CA ALA A 279 -10.21 1.18 0.09
C ALA A 279 -9.17 2.18 -0.43
N LEU A 280 -9.45 2.86 -1.54
CA LEU A 280 -8.58 3.88 -2.09
C LEU A 280 -8.42 5.06 -1.13
N LEU A 281 -9.51 5.51 -0.52
CA LEU A 281 -9.48 6.58 0.49
C LEU A 281 -8.59 6.20 1.69
N LEU A 282 -8.74 4.98 2.21
CA LEU A 282 -7.87 4.44 3.27
C LEU A 282 -6.40 4.51 2.89
N VAL A 283 -6.06 4.07 1.67
CA VAL A 283 -4.68 4.03 1.17
C VAL A 283 -4.11 5.43 1.01
N PHE A 284 -4.87 6.37 0.41
CA PHE A 284 -4.43 7.75 0.23
C PHE A 284 -4.23 8.48 1.56
N ILE A 285 -5.14 8.32 2.52
CA ILE A 285 -5.01 8.92 3.85
C ILE A 285 -3.76 8.38 4.56
N ARG A 286 -3.50 7.07 4.47
CA ARG A 286 -2.29 6.47 5.03
C ARG A 286 -1.02 7.01 4.38
N ALA A 287 -1.02 7.15 3.06
CA ALA A 287 0.11 7.74 2.35
C ALA A 287 0.39 9.18 2.82
N GLN A 288 -0.65 9.99 2.94
CA GLN A 288 -0.55 11.35 3.45
C GLN A 288 -0.05 11.40 4.91
N LYS A 289 -0.57 10.50 5.74
CA LYS A 289 -0.11 10.38 7.14
C LYS A 289 1.37 10.01 7.21
N MET A 290 1.83 9.08 6.38
CA MET A 290 3.24 8.69 6.30
C MET A 290 4.12 9.83 5.79
N HIS A 291 3.65 10.62 4.81
CA HIS A 291 4.36 11.82 4.37
C HIS A 291 4.41 12.88 5.48
N GLY A 292 3.30 13.15 6.15
CA GLY A 292 3.23 14.12 7.25
C GLY A 292 4.06 13.71 8.47
N THR A 293 4.10 12.41 8.81
CA THR A 293 4.97 11.89 9.86
C THR A 293 6.43 11.84 9.42
N ALA A 294 6.73 11.47 8.19
CA ALA A 294 8.09 11.53 7.66
C ALA A 294 8.61 12.98 7.63
N SER A 295 7.77 13.97 7.33
CA SER A 295 8.13 15.38 7.46
C SER A 295 8.27 15.86 8.90
N ARG A 296 7.50 15.30 9.85
CA ARG A 296 7.56 15.69 11.27
C ARG A 296 8.63 14.94 12.08
N HIS A 297 8.95 13.71 11.68
CA HIS A 297 9.95 12.86 12.36
C HIS A 297 11.23 12.67 11.54
N SER A 298 11.22 13.00 10.24
CA SER A 298 12.44 13.20 9.51
C SER A 298 13.00 14.52 10.05
N ARG A 299 14.06 14.45 10.82
CA ARG A 299 14.99 15.55 11.00
C ARG A 299 15.62 15.84 9.63
N ALA A 300 14.75 16.23 8.67
CA ALA A 300 15.17 16.65 7.37
C ALA A 300 15.64 18.08 7.47
N MET A 301 16.82 18.34 7.00
CA MET A 301 17.41 19.66 6.96
C MET A 301 17.86 19.93 5.55
N ALA A 302 17.35 21.02 4.97
CA ALA A 302 17.87 21.51 3.71
C ALA A 302 19.04 22.45 3.99
N TYR A 303 20.05 22.37 3.15
CA TYR A 303 21.13 23.34 3.13
C TYR A 303 21.37 23.87 1.73
N THR A 304 21.91 25.07 1.67
CA THR A 304 22.46 25.65 0.46
C THR A 304 23.94 25.85 0.64
N LEU A 305 24.71 25.50 -0.38
CA LEU A 305 26.16 25.71 -0.43
C LEU A 305 26.55 26.48 -1.68
N ASP A 306 27.18 27.61 -1.50
CA ASP A 306 27.85 28.34 -2.58
C ASP A 306 29.18 27.60 -2.91
N PRO A 307 29.33 27.02 -4.11
CA PRO A 307 30.50 26.24 -4.45
C PRO A 307 31.78 27.07 -4.60
N GLU A 308 31.66 28.39 -4.90
CA GLU A 308 32.82 29.27 -5.07
C GLU A 308 33.34 29.78 -3.72
N THR A 309 32.44 30.26 -2.87
CA THR A 309 32.82 30.86 -1.58
C THR A 309 32.88 29.84 -0.45
N GLY A 310 32.32 28.66 -0.60
CA GLY A 310 32.17 27.65 0.45
C GLY A 310 31.17 28.03 1.53
N ARG A 311 30.40 29.11 1.37
CA ARG A 311 29.38 29.52 2.33
C ARG A 311 28.21 28.57 2.33
N MET A 312 27.73 28.27 3.54
CA MET A 312 26.55 27.43 3.76
C MET A 312 25.45 28.22 4.48
N SER A 313 24.22 27.91 4.15
CA SER A 313 23.05 28.35 4.93
C SER A 313 22.06 27.19 5.11
N TRP A 314 21.34 27.24 6.21
CA TRP A 314 20.43 26.18 6.65
C TRP A 314 19.00 26.65 6.55
N ASP A 315 18.09 25.77 6.18
CA ASP A 315 16.66 26.06 6.19
C ASP A 315 16.16 26.20 7.64
N PRO A 316 15.61 27.36 8.04
CA PRO A 316 15.11 27.58 9.38
C PRO A 316 13.85 26.76 9.71
N GLN A 317 13.19 26.12 8.73
CA GLN A 317 12.02 25.27 8.93
C GLN A 317 12.38 23.81 9.28
N ALA A 318 13.66 23.49 9.34
CA ALA A 318 14.16 22.18 9.74
C ALA A 318 13.96 21.88 11.24
N ASP A 319 14.34 20.68 11.66
CA ASP A 319 14.35 20.29 13.08
C ASP A 319 15.04 21.37 13.93
N PRO A 320 14.34 22.02 14.87
CA PRO A 320 14.88 23.16 15.63
C PRO A 320 16.11 22.76 16.44
N THR A 321 16.25 21.50 16.87
CA THR A 321 17.40 21.03 17.63
C THR A 321 18.65 20.90 16.76
N LEU A 322 18.51 20.31 15.57
CA LEU A 322 19.60 20.17 14.61
C LEU A 322 19.95 21.54 13.98
N ALA A 323 18.94 22.37 13.69
CA ALA A 323 19.14 23.72 13.19
C ALA A 323 19.91 24.59 14.18
N ALA A 324 19.57 24.54 15.47
CA ALA A 324 20.30 25.25 16.50
C ALA A 324 21.76 24.76 16.65
N ALA A 325 21.97 23.46 16.56
CA ALA A 325 23.29 22.85 16.66
C ALA A 325 24.18 23.17 15.44
N LEU A 326 23.61 23.33 14.25
CA LEU A 326 24.33 23.66 13.02
C LEU A 326 24.32 25.15 12.66
N ALA A 327 23.60 26.01 13.42
CA ALA A 327 23.59 27.45 13.22
C ALA A 327 24.99 28.10 13.15
N PRO A 328 26.01 27.67 13.94
CA PRO A 328 27.37 28.20 13.82
C PRO A 328 28.14 27.71 12.61
N VAL A 329 27.63 26.70 11.90
CA VAL A 329 28.27 26.11 10.70
C VAL A 329 27.87 26.92 9.48
N THR A 330 28.67 27.91 9.14
CA THR A 330 28.40 28.82 7.99
C THR A 330 29.30 28.55 6.79
N HIS A 331 30.25 27.64 6.90
CA HIS A 331 31.19 27.30 5.84
C HIS A 331 31.42 25.78 5.75
N ARG A 332 31.74 25.28 4.56
CA ARG A 332 31.95 23.87 4.29
C ARG A 332 33.09 23.26 5.12
N GLU A 333 34.16 24.02 5.43
CA GLU A 333 35.28 23.56 6.23
C GLU A 333 34.84 23.27 7.67
N THR A 334 33.99 24.13 8.23
CA THR A 334 33.41 23.96 9.58
C THR A 334 32.51 22.72 9.61
N LEU A 335 31.76 22.45 8.55
CA LEU A 335 30.94 21.25 8.44
C LEU A 335 31.80 19.97 8.35
N LEU A 336 32.83 19.98 7.50
CA LEU A 336 33.72 18.83 7.34
C LEU A 336 34.44 18.48 8.63
N ALA A 337 34.76 19.46 9.49
CA ALA A 337 35.33 19.21 10.80
C ALA A 337 34.41 18.44 11.76
N LEU A 338 33.08 18.46 11.53
CA LEU A 338 32.11 17.69 12.29
C LEU A 338 31.92 16.26 11.78
N VAL A 339 32.50 15.90 10.63
CA VAL A 339 32.48 14.53 10.08
C VAL A 339 33.72 13.79 10.55
N PRO A 340 33.61 12.78 11.43
CA PRO A 340 34.79 12.13 12.03
C PRO A 340 35.63 11.29 11.05
N ASP A 341 35.00 10.76 10.02
CA ASP A 341 35.63 9.86 9.04
C ASP A 341 36.25 10.64 7.87
N PRO A 342 37.58 10.61 7.68
CA PRO A 342 38.24 11.29 6.57
C PRO A 342 37.79 10.80 5.19
N GLN A 343 37.37 9.53 5.08
CA GLN A 343 36.87 9.01 3.80
C GLN A 343 35.49 9.63 3.45
N GLN A 344 34.63 9.82 4.46
CA GLN A 344 33.34 10.49 4.26
C GLN A 344 33.55 11.97 3.91
N GLN A 345 34.49 12.65 4.55
CA GLN A 345 34.86 14.04 4.21
C GLN A 345 35.30 14.16 2.74
N ALA A 346 36.19 13.29 2.30
CA ALA A 346 36.68 13.28 0.92
C ALA A 346 35.56 13.01 -0.09
N ARG A 347 34.69 12.03 0.20
CA ARG A 347 33.53 11.72 -0.64
C ARG A 347 32.53 12.88 -0.70
N MET A 348 32.24 13.54 0.41
CA MET A 348 31.37 14.69 0.48
C MET A 348 31.91 15.85 -0.38
N THR A 349 33.18 16.15 -0.26
CA THR A 349 33.86 17.18 -1.06
C THR A 349 33.82 16.85 -2.54
N ALA A 350 34.11 15.61 -2.91
CA ALA A 350 34.08 15.16 -4.31
C ALA A 350 32.65 15.27 -4.91
N ARG A 351 31.60 14.99 -4.11
CA ARG A 351 30.21 15.16 -4.54
C ARG A 351 29.85 16.62 -4.82
N TRP A 352 30.22 17.53 -3.93
CA TRP A 352 29.99 18.96 -4.15
C TRP A 352 30.72 19.47 -5.41
N GLN A 353 31.95 19.04 -5.63
CA GLN A 353 32.72 19.38 -6.84
C GLN A 353 32.06 18.82 -8.11
N ALA A 354 31.59 17.55 -8.06
CA ALA A 354 30.92 16.94 -9.20
C ALA A 354 29.62 17.68 -9.57
N VAL A 355 28.80 18.05 -8.57
CA VAL A 355 27.57 18.83 -8.80
C VAL A 355 27.87 20.23 -9.30
N ALA A 356 28.87 20.91 -8.75
CA ALA A 356 29.31 22.23 -9.23
C ALA A 356 29.75 22.17 -10.70
N ASN A 357 30.33 21.05 -11.13
CA ASN A 357 30.75 20.80 -12.51
C ASN A 357 29.64 20.16 -13.38
N ASN A 358 28.39 20.16 -12.89
CA ASN A 358 27.22 19.55 -13.56
C ASN A 358 27.42 18.07 -13.93
N GLN A 359 28.17 17.34 -13.11
CA GLN A 359 28.38 15.91 -13.26
C GLN A 359 27.37 15.10 -12.44
N PRO A 360 26.91 13.93 -12.91
CA PRO A 360 25.97 13.11 -12.16
C PRO A 360 26.63 12.56 -10.89
N VAL A 361 25.88 12.64 -9.78
CA VAL A 361 26.27 12.08 -8.48
C VAL A 361 25.28 11.01 -8.05
N ALA A 362 25.72 10.08 -7.19
CA ALA A 362 24.83 9.09 -6.61
C ALA A 362 23.64 9.79 -5.88
N GLU A 363 22.44 9.24 -6.02
CA GLU A 363 21.21 9.84 -5.47
C GLU A 363 21.24 9.99 -3.94
N THR A 364 21.99 9.11 -3.26
CA THR A 364 22.07 9.11 -1.79
C THR A 364 23.50 8.95 -1.31
N PHE A 365 23.83 9.63 -0.21
CA PHE A 365 25.12 9.52 0.45
C PHE A 365 24.92 9.51 1.98
N ARG A 366 25.46 8.50 2.67
CA ARG A 366 25.43 8.37 4.11
C ARG A 366 26.70 8.89 4.74
N PHE A 367 26.56 9.63 5.83
CA PHE A 367 27.68 10.13 6.64
C PHE A 367 27.24 10.33 8.08
N THR A 368 28.22 10.43 8.97
CA THR A 368 27.99 10.63 10.40
C THR A 368 28.52 12.01 10.81
N LEU A 369 27.71 12.75 11.59
CA LEU A 369 28.11 14.01 12.21
C LEU A 369 28.35 13.80 13.70
N ALA A 370 29.46 14.34 14.22
CA ALA A 370 29.77 14.43 15.63
C ALA A 370 29.62 15.88 16.09
N ILE A 371 28.49 16.21 16.72
CA ILE A 371 28.20 17.55 17.24
C ILE A 371 28.48 17.54 18.74
N ALA A 372 29.22 18.51 19.24
CA ALA A 372 29.55 18.62 20.66
C ALA A 372 28.27 18.64 21.52
N GLY A 373 28.24 17.78 22.57
CA GLY A 373 27.07 17.65 23.45
C GLY A 373 25.95 16.77 22.95
N HIS A 374 26.07 16.17 21.74
CA HIS A 374 25.09 15.24 21.17
C HIS A 374 25.74 13.90 20.80
N PRO A 375 25.00 12.78 20.86
CA PRO A 375 25.50 11.52 20.30
C PRO A 375 25.74 11.65 18.79
N PRO A 376 26.69 10.90 18.21
CA PRO A 376 26.92 10.92 16.76
C PRO A 376 25.62 10.59 15.99
N ILE A 377 25.28 11.43 15.03
CA ILE A 377 24.05 11.33 14.23
C ILE A 377 24.40 10.86 12.84
N THR A 378 23.81 9.77 12.39
CA THR A 378 23.96 9.31 11.00
C THR A 378 22.88 9.94 10.13
N LEU A 379 23.32 10.66 9.10
CA LEU A 379 22.47 11.37 8.15
C LEU A 379 22.63 10.77 6.77
N THR A 380 21.55 10.81 6.00
CA THR A 380 21.55 10.48 4.59
C THR A 380 21.25 11.75 3.79
N GLU A 381 22.20 12.14 2.95
CA GLU A 381 22.03 13.22 1.98
C GLU A 381 21.29 12.71 0.74
N ARG A 382 20.32 13.48 0.25
CA ARG A 382 19.48 13.15 -0.91
C ARG A 382 19.30 14.37 -1.79
N ASN A 383 19.05 14.11 -3.10
CA ASN A 383 18.60 15.13 -4.07
C ASN A 383 19.52 16.36 -4.11
N MET A 384 20.81 16.15 -4.28
CA MET A 384 21.75 17.25 -4.48
C MET A 384 21.58 17.84 -5.86
N LEU A 385 21.25 19.12 -5.95
CA LEU A 385 20.94 19.83 -7.18
C LEU A 385 21.75 21.13 -7.26
N LEU A 386 22.22 21.48 -8.46
CA LEU A 386 22.73 22.81 -8.75
C LEU A 386 21.57 23.72 -9.18
N MET A 387 21.36 24.76 -8.44
CA MET A 387 20.32 25.77 -8.72
C MET A 387 20.97 27.13 -8.95
N SER A 388 20.27 28.04 -9.63
CA SER A 388 20.69 29.43 -9.74
C SER A 388 19.89 30.28 -8.75
N ASP A 389 20.60 30.91 -7.80
CA ASP A 389 20.02 31.92 -6.92
C ASP A 389 20.64 33.27 -7.24
N LYS A 390 19.82 34.25 -7.70
CA LYS A 390 20.24 35.61 -8.06
C LYS A 390 21.50 35.60 -8.95
N ASP A 391 21.48 34.80 -10.01
CA ASP A 391 22.58 34.63 -10.99
C ASP A 391 23.87 33.97 -10.44
N ARG A 392 23.81 33.36 -9.27
CA ARG A 392 24.94 32.57 -8.72
C ARG A 392 24.57 31.08 -8.63
N PRO A 393 25.49 30.20 -8.98
CA PRO A 393 25.26 28.76 -8.81
C PRO A 393 25.29 28.41 -7.32
N VAL A 394 24.25 27.71 -6.84
CA VAL A 394 24.11 27.27 -5.45
C VAL A 394 23.76 25.78 -5.46
N ILE A 395 24.45 24.99 -4.67
CA ILE A 395 24.10 23.59 -4.44
C ILE A 395 23.04 23.53 -3.35
N VAL A 396 21.93 22.86 -3.63
CA VAL A 396 20.87 22.59 -2.66
C VAL A 396 20.82 21.08 -2.43
N ALA A 397 20.84 20.65 -1.18
CA ALA A 397 20.68 19.25 -0.82
C ALA A 397 19.86 19.09 0.46
N PHE A 398 19.33 17.88 0.65
CA PHE A 398 18.49 17.54 1.78
C PHE A 398 19.14 16.43 2.59
N TRP A 399 19.18 16.62 3.89
CA TRP A 399 19.60 15.60 4.84
C TRP A 399 18.42 15.02 5.58
N SER A 400 18.41 13.74 5.79
CA SER A 400 17.44 13.03 6.63
C SER A 400 18.17 12.12 7.61
N GLU A 401 17.71 12.09 8.86
CA GLU A 401 18.19 11.09 9.82
C GLU A 401 17.78 9.69 9.35
N ASP A 402 18.71 8.76 9.41
CA ASP A 402 18.48 7.38 9.00
C ASP A 402 17.72 6.62 10.10
N GLN A 403 16.43 6.88 10.25
CA GLN A 403 15.56 5.97 10.98
C GLN A 403 15.37 4.74 10.09
N GLY A 404 15.94 3.61 10.52
CA GLY A 404 15.98 2.36 9.80
C GLY A 404 14.72 2.10 8.96
N SER A 405 14.87 2.10 7.64
CA SER A 405 13.77 2.02 6.72
C SER A 405 13.06 0.68 6.92
N LEU A 406 11.74 0.73 7.13
CA LEU A 406 10.83 -0.43 7.21
C LEU A 406 10.87 -1.34 5.97
N PHE A 407 11.67 -1.00 4.96
CA PHE A 407 11.80 -1.70 3.67
C PHE A 407 13.25 -1.91 3.22
N GLN A 408 14.23 -1.94 4.15
CA GLN A 408 15.56 -2.41 3.75
C GLN A 408 15.58 -3.95 3.72
N PRO A 409 15.80 -4.57 2.55
CA PRO A 409 16.37 -5.91 2.54
C PRO A 409 17.73 -5.83 3.24
N ALA A 410 18.04 -6.83 4.08
CA ALA A 410 19.32 -6.95 4.73
C ALA A 410 20.48 -6.67 3.76
N PRO A 411 21.58 -6.01 4.20
CA PRO A 411 22.70 -5.73 3.34
C PRO A 411 23.13 -7.03 2.67
N GLN A 412 23.20 -7.02 1.33
CA GLN A 412 23.84 -8.09 0.59
C GLN A 412 25.33 -7.98 0.93
N GLU A 413 25.84 -8.90 1.71
CA GLU A 413 27.27 -9.19 1.76
C GLU A 413 27.68 -9.55 0.33
N GLU A 414 28.36 -8.63 -0.32
CA GLU A 414 29.12 -8.91 -1.55
C GLU A 414 30.31 -9.80 -1.14
N GLY A 415 30.19 -11.11 -1.47
CA GLY A 415 31.25 -12.08 -1.48
C GLY A 415 31.55 -12.46 -2.90
#